data_ae4f55536c50afea906a925b6f346ce0
#
_entry.id   ae4f55536c50afea906a925b6f346ce0
#
_cell.length_a   1.000
_cell.length_b   1.000
_cell.length_c   1.000
_cell.angle_alpha   90.00
_cell.angle_beta   90.00
_cell.angle_gamma   90.00
#
_symmetry.space_group_name_H-M   'P 1'
#
loop_
_entity.id
_entity.type
_entity.pdbx_description
1 polymer ?
#
loop_
_entity_poly.entity_id
_entity_poly.type
_entity_poly.pdbx_seq_one_letter_code
_entity_poly.pdbx_strand_id
1 'polypeptide(L)'
;MNISSSRRTSRRRTTALALLACLGAGLLSACQKPAADGPVVRIGYSAWPGWFPWAVTEAKGLFGKEGAAAKLQWFDGYLDSINALNAGQLDCNSQTLNDTISSIAGGADLQVVLQNDYSTGNDQIIAASGINSIAGLKGKKVAAEEGTVDHYLLLKVLKDAGLKGSDITFVPLETGAAAAAFAAGKVDAAGVYAPFTTQALKRPGSKALTTSKEHPGAISDLLVCRTEFVKKNPDQIQKVVNAWFATLKLIKQEPAATLPILVQRSGVSEPEFKAYDAGTTIQTLAENRQNFKPGTTMTSLPYASQQISTFLVEVGLAKTKPDISNLLNASFVDNAKE
;
A
#
# COMPACT_ATOMS: atom_id res chain seq x y z
N MET A 1 60.57 -44.64 25.71
CA MET A 1 60.60 -45.01 27.16
C MET A 1 59.14 -45.03 27.60
N ASN A 2 58.49 -46.17 27.49
CA ASN A 2 58.27 -47.14 28.60
C ASN A 2 57.50 -46.49 29.76
N ILE A 3 56.39 -46.95 30.30
CA ILE A 3 55.83 -48.30 30.51
C ILE A 3 54.42 -48.00 31.05
N SER A 4 53.29 -48.51 30.61
CA SER A 4 52.69 -49.81 30.94
C SER A 4 51.88 -49.82 32.22
N SER A 5 50.66 -50.27 32.03
CA SER A 5 49.91 -51.30 32.77
C SER A 5 49.11 -50.79 33.99
N SER A 6 48.03 -51.32 34.39
CA SER A 6 47.22 -52.51 34.10
C SER A 6 46.01 -52.54 35.05
N ARG A 7 44.90 -53.00 34.48
CA ARG A 7 43.89 -53.90 35.09
C ARG A 7 43.51 -53.77 36.60
N ARG A 8 42.23 -53.71 36.94
CA ARG A 8 41.40 -54.88 37.29
C ARG A 8 40.00 -54.54 37.78
N THR A 9 39.08 -55.08 37.08
CA THR A 9 37.79 -55.68 37.45
C THR A 9 37.42 -55.76 38.98
N SER A 10 36.16 -55.33 39.23
CA SER A 10 35.35 -56.12 40.23
C SER A 10 33.85 -55.85 39.92
N ARG A 11 33.19 -56.94 39.54
CA ARG A 11 31.73 -57.14 39.61
C ARG A 11 31.32 -57.17 41.11
N ARG A 12 30.19 -56.56 41.42
CA ARG A 12 29.16 -57.20 42.29
C ARG A 12 27.81 -56.50 42.13
N ARG A 13 26.84 -57.37 41.95
CA ARG A 13 25.39 -57.28 41.89
C ARG A 13 24.80 -56.67 43.18
N THR A 14 23.65 -55.98 43.01
CA THR A 14 22.36 -56.23 43.68
C THR A 14 21.31 -55.28 43.17
N THR A 15 20.42 -55.75 42.50
CA THR A 15 18.94 -56.00 42.55
C THR A 15 18.09 -54.95 43.28
N ALA A 16 17.12 -54.49 42.56
CA ALA A 16 15.73 -54.15 42.89
C ALA A 16 15.44 -52.92 43.75
N LEU A 17 14.81 -51.94 43.16
CA LEU A 17 13.45 -51.51 43.53
C LEU A 17 12.83 -50.77 42.37
N ALA A 18 11.92 -51.43 41.67
CA ALA A 18 10.93 -50.81 40.82
C ALA A 18 9.83 -50.25 41.74
N LEU A 19 9.28 -49.12 41.37
CA LEU A 19 7.86 -48.71 41.35
C LEU A 19 7.68 -47.23 41.70
N LEU A 20 6.75 -46.62 40.95
CA LEU A 20 6.06 -45.33 41.14
C LEU A 20 6.85 -44.04 40.89
N ALA A 21 6.82 -43.61 39.64
CA ALA A 21 6.68 -42.20 39.26
C ALA A 21 6.10 -42.11 37.84
N CYS A 22 4.97 -42.75 37.59
CA CYS A 22 4.06 -42.40 36.50
C CYS A 22 2.93 -41.60 37.11
N LEU A 23 2.95 -40.28 36.99
CA LEU A 23 1.78 -39.35 37.02
C LEU A 23 2.32 -37.92 37.12
N GLY A 24 2.47 -37.29 36.02
CA GLY A 24 2.88 -35.86 35.97
C GLY A 24 3.15 -35.29 34.57
N ALA A 25 2.78 -36.01 33.51
CA ALA A 25 2.74 -35.43 32.17
C ALA A 25 1.36 -34.80 31.97
N GLY A 26 1.04 -33.77 32.80
CA GLY A 26 -0.12 -32.91 32.62
C GLY A 26 0.14 -31.98 31.47
N LEU A 27 -0.49 -32.25 30.35
CA LEU A 27 -1.14 -31.37 29.39
C LEU A 27 -0.73 -29.87 29.46
N LEU A 28 0.47 -29.54 29.00
CA LEU A 28 0.74 -28.26 28.38
C LEU A 28 0.23 -28.35 26.90
N SER A 29 -1.10 -28.46 26.74
CA SER A 29 -1.73 -28.03 25.51
C SER A 29 -1.52 -26.54 25.43
N ALA A 30 -0.35 -26.12 24.94
CA ALA A 30 -0.20 -24.81 24.36
C ALA A 30 -1.34 -24.68 23.36
N CYS A 31 -2.26 -23.72 23.57
CA CYS A 31 -3.20 -23.26 22.57
C CYS A 31 -2.38 -22.75 21.37
N GLN A 32 -1.91 -23.65 20.53
CA GLN A 32 -1.50 -23.31 19.18
C GLN A 32 -2.76 -22.78 18.51
N LYS A 33 -2.82 -21.44 18.30
CA LYS A 33 -3.78 -20.88 17.34
C LYS A 33 -3.70 -21.75 16.09
N PRO A 34 -4.83 -22.21 15.57
CA PRO A 34 -4.83 -22.94 14.30
C PRO A 34 -4.05 -22.09 13.28
N ALA A 35 -3.03 -22.66 12.69
CA ALA A 35 -2.38 -22.05 11.51
C ALA A 35 -3.47 -21.82 10.49
N ALA A 36 -3.53 -20.62 9.93
CA ALA A 36 -4.48 -20.34 8.86
C ALA A 36 -4.21 -21.31 7.71
N ASP A 37 -5.22 -22.11 7.35
CA ASP A 37 -5.10 -23.10 6.29
C ASP A 37 -5.06 -22.40 4.93
N GLY A 38 -4.06 -22.70 4.12
CA GLY A 38 -3.94 -22.24 2.74
C GLY A 38 -2.62 -21.53 2.41
N PRO A 39 -2.41 -21.16 1.15
CA PRO A 39 -1.21 -20.45 0.72
C PRO A 39 -1.16 -19.06 1.36
N VAL A 40 0.04 -18.64 1.74
CA VAL A 40 0.29 -17.31 2.32
C VAL A 40 0.15 -16.26 1.23
N VAL A 41 -0.74 -15.28 1.44
CA VAL A 41 -0.89 -14.10 0.58
C VAL A 41 0.21 -13.09 0.90
N ARG A 42 1.11 -12.85 -0.03
CA ARG A 42 2.17 -11.83 0.11
C ARG A 42 1.63 -10.49 -0.35
N ILE A 43 1.49 -9.54 0.58
CA ILE A 43 0.89 -8.23 0.34
C ILE A 43 1.95 -7.15 0.50
N GLY A 44 2.24 -6.42 -0.59
CA GLY A 44 3.13 -5.27 -0.58
C GLY A 44 2.39 -3.98 -0.20
N TYR A 45 3.09 -3.05 0.42
CA TYR A 45 2.64 -1.68 0.62
C TYR A 45 3.82 -0.76 0.95
N SER A 46 3.64 0.54 0.78
CA SER A 46 4.64 1.57 1.02
C SER A 46 4.07 2.73 1.86
N ALA A 47 4.79 3.83 1.94
CA ALA A 47 4.43 4.99 2.74
C ALA A 47 3.24 5.74 2.11
N TRP A 48 2.03 5.41 2.54
CA TRP A 48 0.80 6.13 2.24
C TRP A 48 -0.18 6.06 3.43
N PRO A 49 -0.77 7.17 3.88
CA PRO A 49 -1.64 7.19 5.06
C PRO A 49 -2.80 6.20 5.00
N GLY A 50 -3.43 6.04 3.84
CA GLY A 50 -4.54 5.13 3.62
C GLY A 50 -4.18 3.65 3.64
N TRP A 51 -2.88 3.29 3.61
CA TRP A 51 -2.41 1.90 3.69
C TRP A 51 -1.88 1.53 5.08
N PHE A 52 -1.64 2.50 5.95
CA PHE A 52 -1.16 2.23 7.32
C PHE A 52 -2.10 1.37 8.16
N PRO A 53 -3.43 1.29 7.91
CA PRO A 53 -4.28 0.31 8.59
C PRO A 53 -3.79 -1.13 8.49
N TRP A 54 -3.03 -1.52 7.44
CA TRP A 54 -2.39 -2.83 7.36
C TRP A 54 -1.46 -3.12 8.56
N ALA A 55 -0.75 -2.12 9.06
CA ALA A 55 0.08 -2.29 10.27
C ALA A 55 -0.76 -2.63 11.51
N VAL A 56 -1.96 -2.08 11.61
CA VAL A 56 -2.92 -2.46 12.67
C VAL A 56 -3.43 -3.87 12.47
N THR A 57 -3.75 -4.26 11.22
CA THR A 57 -4.15 -5.63 10.87
C THR A 57 -3.13 -6.65 11.38
N GLU A 58 -1.83 -6.41 11.11
CA GLU A 58 -0.73 -7.27 11.53
C GLU A 58 -0.54 -7.26 13.05
N ALA A 59 -0.38 -6.07 13.65
CA ALA A 59 -0.12 -5.93 15.08
C ALA A 59 -1.24 -6.49 15.97
N LYS A 60 -2.48 -6.46 15.51
CA LYS A 60 -3.66 -6.98 16.23
C LYS A 60 -4.02 -8.41 15.82
N GLY A 61 -3.25 -9.02 14.92
CA GLY A 61 -3.43 -10.40 14.46
C GLY A 61 -4.75 -10.65 13.74
N LEU A 62 -5.27 -9.63 13.04
CA LEU A 62 -6.60 -9.70 12.41
C LEU A 62 -6.61 -10.65 11.20
N PHE A 63 -5.51 -10.81 10.48
CA PHE A 63 -5.42 -11.86 9.47
C PHE A 63 -5.77 -13.23 10.03
N GLY A 64 -5.11 -13.63 11.12
CA GLY A 64 -5.37 -14.92 11.76
C GLY A 64 -6.78 -15.03 12.38
N LYS A 65 -7.37 -13.92 12.85
CA LYS A 65 -8.74 -13.91 13.37
C LYS A 65 -9.77 -14.17 12.26
N GLU A 66 -9.51 -13.66 11.06
CA GLU A 66 -10.32 -13.91 9.87
C GLU A 66 -9.92 -15.20 9.13
N GLY A 67 -8.96 -15.95 9.64
CA GLY A 67 -8.48 -17.20 9.04
C GLY A 67 -7.65 -16.99 7.77
N ALA A 68 -7.13 -15.78 7.53
CA ALA A 68 -6.24 -15.49 6.41
C ALA A 68 -4.80 -15.90 6.77
N ALA A 69 -4.15 -16.64 5.86
CA ALA A 69 -2.70 -16.78 5.85
C ALA A 69 -2.13 -15.63 5.01
N ALA A 70 -1.69 -14.55 5.64
CA ALA A 70 -1.15 -13.38 4.94
C ALA A 70 0.12 -12.86 5.61
N LYS A 71 1.00 -12.26 4.79
CA LYS A 71 2.24 -11.62 5.24
C LYS A 71 2.37 -10.28 4.54
N LEU A 72 2.59 -9.24 5.33
CA LEU A 72 2.88 -7.90 4.81
C LEU A 72 4.36 -7.77 4.45
N GLN A 73 4.63 -7.04 3.38
CA GLN A 73 5.97 -6.63 2.98
C GLN A 73 5.99 -5.12 2.76
N TRP A 74 6.81 -4.44 3.54
CA TRP A 74 7.06 -3.02 3.40
C TRP A 74 8.06 -2.73 2.29
N PHE A 75 7.81 -1.67 1.54
CA PHE A 75 8.72 -1.11 0.55
C PHE A 75 8.97 0.37 0.85
N ASP A 76 10.24 0.78 0.86
CA ASP A 76 10.59 2.19 1.05
C ASP A 76 10.25 3.01 -0.21
N GLY A 77 10.45 2.44 -1.40
CA GLY A 77 10.05 3.01 -2.69
C GLY A 77 8.70 2.45 -3.16
N TYR A 78 7.78 3.32 -3.53
CA TYR A 78 6.46 2.91 -4.01
C TYR A 78 6.54 2.13 -5.33
N LEU A 79 7.30 2.64 -6.30
CA LEU A 79 7.50 1.98 -7.60
C LEU A 79 8.09 0.57 -7.44
N ASP A 80 8.95 0.35 -6.44
CA ASP A 80 9.53 -0.96 -6.16
C ASP A 80 8.46 -1.99 -5.77
N SER A 81 7.43 -1.57 -5.02
CA SER A 81 6.31 -2.45 -4.66
C SER A 81 5.47 -2.85 -5.87
N ILE A 82 5.22 -1.91 -6.79
CA ILE A 82 4.54 -2.17 -8.07
C ILE A 82 5.34 -3.15 -8.92
N ASN A 83 6.65 -2.93 -9.04
CA ASN A 83 7.55 -3.80 -9.79
C ASN A 83 7.60 -5.21 -9.19
N ALA A 84 7.60 -5.33 -7.86
CA ALA A 84 7.56 -6.62 -7.16
C ALA A 84 6.25 -7.39 -7.42
N LEU A 85 5.10 -6.71 -7.48
CA LEU A 85 3.83 -7.32 -7.88
C LEU A 85 3.87 -7.80 -9.34
N ASN A 86 4.30 -6.93 -10.26
CA ASN A 86 4.38 -7.22 -11.68
C ASN A 86 5.35 -8.38 -11.98
N ALA A 87 6.44 -8.50 -11.21
CA ALA A 87 7.40 -9.60 -11.29
C ALA A 87 6.95 -10.90 -10.59
N GLY A 88 5.77 -10.93 -9.94
CA GLY A 88 5.25 -12.10 -9.23
C GLY A 88 5.92 -12.40 -7.89
N GLN A 89 6.69 -11.47 -7.35
CA GLN A 89 7.28 -11.56 -6.01
C GLN A 89 6.24 -11.34 -4.91
N LEU A 90 5.17 -10.60 -5.23
CA LEU A 90 3.98 -10.40 -4.41
C LEU A 90 2.77 -11.08 -5.06
N ASP A 91 1.76 -11.34 -4.25
CA ASP A 91 0.46 -11.83 -4.70
C ASP A 91 -0.55 -10.69 -4.81
N CYS A 92 -0.45 -9.72 -3.89
CA CYS A 92 -1.21 -8.47 -3.87
C CYS A 92 -0.30 -7.29 -3.51
N ASN A 93 -0.73 -6.08 -3.86
CA ASN A 93 -0.07 -4.83 -3.50
C ASN A 93 -1.10 -3.73 -3.25
N SER A 94 -0.85 -2.84 -2.30
CA SER A 94 -1.60 -1.59 -2.19
C SER A 94 -0.99 -0.59 -3.19
N GLN A 95 -1.80 -0.14 -4.14
CA GLN A 95 -1.38 0.79 -5.21
C GLN A 95 -2.56 1.54 -5.79
N THR A 96 -2.28 2.61 -6.53
CA THR A 96 -3.32 3.46 -7.12
C THR A 96 -3.95 2.84 -8.37
N LEU A 97 -5.12 3.34 -8.75
CA LEU A 97 -5.84 2.88 -9.93
C LEU A 97 -5.07 3.21 -11.24
N ASN A 98 -4.48 4.41 -11.33
CA ASN A 98 -3.70 4.81 -12.50
C ASN A 98 -2.46 3.91 -12.69
N ASP A 99 -1.76 3.56 -11.63
CA ASP A 99 -0.57 2.72 -11.69
C ASP A 99 -0.92 1.26 -11.98
N THR A 100 -2.08 0.82 -11.49
CA THR A 100 -2.64 -0.49 -11.85
C THR A 100 -2.94 -0.57 -13.35
N ILE A 101 -3.58 0.46 -13.92
CA ILE A 101 -3.88 0.52 -15.36
C ILE A 101 -2.60 0.63 -16.19
N SER A 102 -1.59 1.38 -15.70
CA SER A 102 -0.26 1.44 -16.33
C SER A 102 0.43 0.09 -16.33
N SER A 103 0.36 -0.66 -15.23
CA SER A 103 0.90 -2.03 -15.13
C SER A 103 0.22 -2.98 -16.13
N ILE A 104 -1.11 -2.89 -16.27
CA ILE A 104 -1.87 -3.69 -17.26
C ILE A 104 -1.49 -3.29 -18.69
N ALA A 105 -1.29 -1.99 -18.97
CA ALA A 105 -0.79 -1.53 -20.26
C ALA A 105 0.63 -2.07 -20.56
N GLY A 106 1.41 -2.34 -19.52
CA GLY A 106 2.72 -3.03 -19.58
C GLY A 106 2.63 -4.55 -19.68
N GLY A 107 1.43 -5.14 -19.69
CA GLY A 107 1.19 -6.58 -19.83
C GLY A 107 0.94 -7.35 -18.53
N ALA A 108 0.79 -6.68 -17.39
CA ALA A 108 0.41 -7.33 -16.15
C ALA A 108 -1.06 -7.79 -16.16
N ASP A 109 -1.36 -8.94 -15.58
CA ASP A 109 -2.73 -9.46 -15.41
C ASP A 109 -3.15 -9.32 -13.93
N LEU A 110 -3.89 -8.26 -13.64
CA LEU A 110 -4.20 -7.77 -12.31
C LEU A 110 -5.71 -7.58 -12.09
N GLN A 111 -6.15 -7.78 -10.86
CA GLN A 111 -7.52 -7.50 -10.40
C GLN A 111 -7.51 -6.63 -9.15
N VAL A 112 -8.40 -5.65 -9.12
CA VAL A 112 -8.76 -4.86 -7.93
C VAL A 112 -9.79 -5.66 -7.14
N VAL A 113 -9.50 -5.91 -5.87
CA VAL A 113 -10.37 -6.69 -4.97
C VAL A 113 -10.95 -5.84 -3.83
N LEU A 114 -10.42 -4.64 -3.61
CA LEU A 114 -10.79 -3.73 -2.54
C LEU A 114 -10.35 -2.31 -2.88
N GLN A 115 -11.13 -1.31 -2.50
CA GLN A 115 -10.70 0.08 -2.44
C GLN A 115 -10.36 0.46 -0.99
N ASN A 116 -9.11 0.88 -0.77
CA ASN A 116 -8.64 1.31 0.55
C ASN A 116 -9.17 2.71 0.87
N ASP A 117 -8.92 3.67 -0.03
CA ASP A 117 -9.23 5.08 0.19
C ASP A 117 -9.23 5.89 -1.11
N TYR A 118 -9.50 7.18 -0.97
CA TYR A 118 -9.21 8.24 -1.93
C TYR A 118 -8.23 9.22 -1.34
N SER A 119 -7.30 9.70 -2.15
CA SER A 119 -6.56 10.92 -1.82
C SER A 119 -7.48 12.15 -1.95
N THR A 120 -7.56 12.91 -0.88
CA THR A 120 -8.42 14.10 -0.75
C THR A 120 -7.65 15.32 -0.24
N GLY A 121 -6.35 15.41 -0.62
CA GLY A 121 -5.47 16.53 -0.31
C GLY A 121 -4.01 16.15 -0.09
N ASN A 122 -3.69 14.87 0.04
CA ASN A 122 -2.35 14.40 0.37
C ASN A 122 -1.41 14.24 -0.82
N ASP A 123 -1.92 14.16 -2.06
CA ASP A 123 -1.09 14.31 -3.25
C ASP A 123 -1.09 15.77 -3.67
N GLN A 124 0.09 16.33 -3.93
CA GLN A 124 0.26 17.76 -4.13
C GLN A 124 1.31 18.08 -5.20
N ILE A 125 1.05 19.15 -5.95
CA ILE A 125 2.08 19.82 -6.74
C ILE A 125 2.52 21.05 -5.95
N ILE A 126 3.71 20.98 -5.37
CA ILE A 126 4.29 22.00 -4.51
C ILE A 126 5.32 22.81 -5.30
N ALA A 127 5.29 24.13 -5.22
CA ALA A 127 6.20 25.01 -5.92
C ALA A 127 6.91 26.00 -5.00
N ALA A 128 8.05 26.49 -5.46
CA ALA A 128 8.85 27.50 -4.80
C ALA A 128 8.15 28.86 -4.81
N SER A 129 8.60 29.73 -3.89
CA SER A 129 8.18 31.14 -3.86
C SER A 129 8.30 31.80 -5.24
N GLY A 130 7.28 32.60 -5.60
CA GLY A 130 7.20 33.28 -6.90
C GLY A 130 6.48 32.48 -8.00
N ILE A 131 6.25 31.17 -7.83
CA ILE A 131 5.41 30.37 -8.73
C ILE A 131 4.02 30.24 -8.10
N ASN A 132 3.02 30.86 -8.75
CA ASN A 132 1.71 31.03 -8.13
C ASN A 132 0.57 30.24 -8.82
N SER A 133 0.87 29.54 -9.91
CA SER A 133 -0.12 28.76 -10.66
C SER A 133 0.57 27.61 -11.40
N ILE A 134 -0.20 26.62 -11.85
CA ILE A 134 0.30 25.53 -12.70
C ILE A 134 0.85 26.09 -14.03
N ALA A 135 0.23 27.12 -14.61
CA ALA A 135 0.75 27.78 -15.82
C ALA A 135 2.16 28.39 -15.58
N GLY A 136 2.48 28.81 -14.36
CA GLY A 136 3.81 29.31 -13.98
C GLY A 136 4.90 28.26 -13.96
N LEU A 137 4.57 26.97 -14.13
CA LEU A 137 5.54 25.87 -14.24
C LEU A 137 6.20 25.80 -15.63
N LYS A 138 5.69 26.54 -16.64
CA LYS A 138 6.30 26.57 -17.97
C LYS A 138 7.78 26.94 -17.91
N GLY A 139 8.63 26.07 -18.49
CA GLY A 139 10.10 26.21 -18.48
C GLY A 139 10.78 25.91 -17.13
N LYS A 140 10.04 25.48 -16.12
CA LYS A 140 10.57 25.18 -14.79
C LYS A 140 11.04 23.73 -14.69
N LYS A 141 11.95 23.49 -13.74
CA LYS A 141 12.39 22.13 -13.33
C LYS A 141 11.37 21.58 -12.35
N VAL A 142 10.68 20.50 -12.72
CA VAL A 142 9.66 19.87 -11.90
C VAL A 142 10.03 18.42 -11.66
N ALA A 143 10.20 18.02 -10.38
CA ALA A 143 10.50 16.65 -10.00
C ALA A 143 9.22 15.88 -9.68
N ALA A 144 9.16 14.62 -10.09
CA ALA A 144 8.16 13.64 -9.65
C ALA A 144 8.66 12.22 -9.95
N GLU A 145 8.07 11.20 -9.31
CA GLU A 145 8.40 9.82 -9.58
C GLU A 145 7.79 9.38 -10.91
N GLU A 146 8.66 9.12 -11.89
CA GLU A 146 8.25 8.83 -13.27
C GLU A 146 7.40 7.56 -13.36
N GLY A 147 6.28 7.66 -14.06
CA GLY A 147 5.37 6.52 -14.32
C GLY A 147 4.45 6.17 -13.15
N THR A 148 4.48 6.94 -12.05
CA THR A 148 3.59 6.73 -10.89
C THR A 148 2.53 7.84 -10.75
N VAL A 149 1.76 7.78 -9.66
CA VAL A 149 0.71 8.74 -9.31
C VAL A 149 1.19 10.19 -9.31
N ASP A 150 2.42 10.46 -8.87
CA ASP A 150 3.00 11.81 -8.86
C ASP A 150 3.11 12.36 -10.30
N HIS A 151 3.60 11.54 -11.23
CA HIS A 151 3.70 11.91 -12.64
C HIS A 151 2.32 12.03 -13.27
N TYR A 152 1.39 11.13 -12.96
CA TYR A 152 0.00 11.19 -13.41
C TYR A 152 -0.68 12.50 -12.98
N LEU A 153 -0.61 12.86 -11.70
CA LEU A 153 -1.20 14.11 -11.20
C LEU A 153 -0.56 15.33 -11.87
N LEU A 154 0.78 15.35 -11.99
CA LEU A 154 1.50 16.44 -12.65
C LEU A 154 1.02 16.64 -14.09
N LEU A 155 0.98 15.57 -14.90
CA LEU A 155 0.54 15.65 -16.29
C LEU A 155 -0.93 16.06 -16.42
N LYS A 156 -1.77 15.57 -15.46
CA LYS A 156 -3.18 15.95 -15.40
C LYS A 156 -3.34 17.46 -15.21
N VAL A 157 -2.69 18.03 -14.21
CA VAL A 157 -2.85 19.47 -13.91
C VAL A 157 -2.17 20.36 -14.94
N LEU A 158 -1.08 19.91 -15.56
CA LEU A 158 -0.48 20.62 -16.70
C LEU A 158 -1.47 20.68 -17.87
N LYS A 159 -2.09 19.55 -18.23
CA LYS A 159 -3.11 19.49 -19.30
C LYS A 159 -4.30 20.40 -18.99
N ASP A 160 -4.82 20.36 -17.75
CA ASP A 160 -5.94 21.22 -17.33
C ASP A 160 -5.58 22.71 -17.43
N ALA A 161 -4.29 23.07 -17.28
CA ALA A 161 -3.77 24.42 -17.46
C ALA A 161 -3.35 24.76 -18.93
N GLY A 162 -3.63 23.88 -19.87
CA GLY A 162 -3.28 24.06 -21.29
C GLY A 162 -1.79 23.83 -21.62
N LEU A 163 -1.05 23.19 -20.71
CA LEU A 163 0.36 22.82 -20.87
C LEU A 163 0.53 21.35 -21.22
N LYS A 164 1.69 21.02 -21.78
CA LYS A 164 2.13 19.65 -22.04
C LYS A 164 3.29 19.30 -21.09
N GLY A 165 3.59 18.02 -20.90
CA GLY A 165 4.79 17.57 -20.18
C GLY A 165 6.09 18.15 -20.78
N SER A 166 6.14 18.40 -22.10
CA SER A 166 7.27 19.04 -22.77
C SER A 166 7.42 20.54 -22.50
N ASP A 167 6.44 21.20 -21.89
CA ASP A 167 6.54 22.61 -21.50
C ASP A 167 7.33 22.82 -20.19
N ILE A 168 7.69 21.76 -19.51
CA ILE A 168 8.52 21.78 -18.29
C ILE A 168 9.83 21.02 -18.52
N THR A 169 10.81 21.23 -17.65
CA THR A 169 11.97 20.33 -17.54
C THR A 169 11.67 19.29 -16.48
N PHE A 170 11.16 18.12 -16.89
CA PHE A 170 10.86 17.02 -15.99
C PHE A 170 12.13 16.41 -15.42
N VAL A 171 12.16 16.17 -14.11
CA VAL A 171 13.26 15.57 -13.37
C VAL A 171 12.74 14.30 -12.69
N PRO A 172 13.00 13.10 -13.25
CA PRO A 172 12.54 11.85 -12.67
C PRO A 172 13.31 11.55 -11.38
N LEU A 173 12.61 11.55 -10.26
CA LEU A 173 13.14 11.22 -8.94
C LEU A 173 12.06 10.45 -8.17
N GLU A 174 12.49 9.46 -7.41
CA GLU A 174 11.64 8.79 -6.41
C GLU A 174 11.05 9.84 -5.46
N THR A 175 9.80 9.66 -4.98
CA THR A 175 9.02 10.70 -4.29
C THR A 175 9.74 11.34 -3.11
N GLY A 176 10.41 10.55 -2.25
CA GLY A 176 11.22 11.10 -1.14
C GLY A 176 12.42 11.90 -1.61
N ALA A 177 13.07 11.46 -2.69
CA ALA A 177 14.17 12.19 -3.31
C ALA A 177 13.71 13.47 -4.00
N ALA A 178 12.51 13.47 -4.63
CA ALA A 178 11.88 14.64 -5.22
C ALA A 178 11.58 15.70 -4.16
N ALA A 179 11.00 15.29 -3.02
CA ALA A 179 10.74 16.16 -1.87
C ALA A 179 12.04 16.77 -1.31
N ALA A 180 13.09 15.96 -1.17
CA ALA A 180 14.41 16.41 -0.70
C ALA A 180 15.07 17.39 -1.67
N ALA A 181 15.04 17.09 -2.97
CA ALA A 181 15.59 17.95 -4.03
C ALA A 181 14.87 19.30 -4.08
N PHE A 182 13.53 19.29 -3.91
CA PHE A 182 12.73 20.51 -3.85
C PHE A 182 13.05 21.33 -2.58
N ALA A 183 13.09 20.69 -1.41
CA ALA A 183 13.45 21.38 -0.16
C ALA A 183 14.84 22.02 -0.22
N ALA A 184 15.80 21.37 -0.89
CA ALA A 184 17.16 21.87 -1.11
C ALA A 184 17.27 22.93 -2.24
N GLY A 185 16.16 23.28 -2.93
CA GLY A 185 16.16 24.26 -4.01
C GLY A 185 16.79 23.80 -5.33
N LYS A 186 16.94 22.49 -5.55
CA LYS A 186 17.51 21.90 -6.77
C LYS A 186 16.51 21.87 -7.93
N VAL A 187 15.24 21.88 -7.63
CA VAL A 187 14.11 21.96 -8.57
C VAL A 187 13.14 23.07 -8.16
N ASP A 188 12.35 23.55 -9.11
CA ASP A 188 11.43 24.68 -8.91
C ASP A 188 10.08 24.24 -8.33
N ALA A 189 9.67 23.01 -8.62
CA ALA A 189 8.47 22.39 -8.10
C ALA A 189 8.65 20.86 -7.95
N ALA A 190 7.75 20.24 -7.19
CA ALA A 190 7.70 18.79 -7.07
C ALA A 190 6.24 18.29 -6.99
N GLY A 191 5.96 17.17 -7.65
CA GLY A 191 4.80 16.31 -7.40
C GLY A 191 5.18 15.32 -6.31
N VAL A 192 4.47 15.32 -5.20
CA VAL A 192 4.76 14.49 -4.03
C VAL A 192 3.48 14.21 -3.24
N TYR A 193 3.48 13.09 -2.52
CA TYR A 193 2.39 12.71 -1.61
C TYR A 193 2.84 12.64 -0.14
N ALA A 194 1.89 12.55 0.79
CA ALA A 194 2.19 12.36 2.21
C ALA A 194 2.81 10.95 2.47
N PRO A 195 3.86 10.86 3.32
CA PRO A 195 4.35 11.88 4.24
C PRO A 195 5.39 12.86 3.67
N PHE A 196 5.82 12.71 2.43
CA PHE A 196 6.90 13.49 1.82
C PHE A 196 6.54 14.97 1.59
N THR A 197 5.24 15.32 1.53
CA THR A 197 4.75 16.70 1.46
C THR A 197 5.27 17.56 2.62
N THR A 198 5.35 17.01 3.83
CA THR A 198 5.90 17.73 5.00
C THR A 198 7.36 18.13 4.78
N GLN A 199 8.17 17.26 4.17
CA GLN A 199 9.56 17.58 3.85
C GLN A 199 9.66 18.69 2.79
N ALA A 200 8.87 18.58 1.72
CA ALA A 200 8.85 19.57 0.65
C ALA A 200 8.44 20.96 1.18
N LEU A 201 7.40 21.03 2.02
CA LEU A 201 6.89 22.28 2.58
C LEU A 201 7.82 22.95 3.61
N LYS A 202 8.94 22.31 4.01
CA LYS A 202 9.99 22.96 4.82
C LYS A 202 10.75 24.03 4.04
N ARG A 203 10.69 24.06 2.71
CA ARG A 203 11.31 25.12 1.90
C ARG A 203 10.60 26.46 2.15
N PRO A 204 11.30 27.53 2.57
CA PRO A 204 10.68 28.80 2.87
C PRO A 204 9.91 29.39 1.67
N GLY A 205 8.66 29.82 1.91
CA GLY A 205 7.79 30.41 0.90
C GLY A 205 7.23 29.44 -0.14
N SER A 206 7.47 28.13 0.01
CA SER A 206 6.83 27.12 -0.81
C SER A 206 5.35 26.96 -0.47
N LYS A 207 4.56 26.53 -1.44
CA LYS A 207 3.15 26.22 -1.26
C LYS A 207 2.68 25.19 -2.27
N ALA A 208 1.62 24.47 -1.93
CA ALA A 208 0.89 23.68 -2.91
C ALA A 208 0.22 24.61 -3.94
N LEU A 209 0.41 24.33 -5.22
CA LEU A 209 -0.31 24.96 -6.32
C LEU A 209 -1.67 24.33 -6.53
N THR A 210 -1.75 23.03 -6.30
CA THR A 210 -2.95 22.20 -6.30
C THR A 210 -2.73 20.94 -5.48
N THR A 211 -3.82 20.33 -5.07
CA THR A 211 -3.82 19.06 -4.33
C THR A 211 -4.85 18.11 -4.93
N SER A 212 -4.82 16.85 -4.54
CA SER A 212 -5.85 15.86 -4.96
C SER A 212 -7.28 16.24 -4.53
N LYS A 213 -7.43 17.17 -3.57
CA LYS A 213 -8.74 17.69 -3.16
C LYS A 213 -9.49 18.40 -4.28
N GLU A 214 -8.78 19.10 -5.18
CA GLU A 214 -9.35 19.77 -6.35
C GLU A 214 -9.69 18.78 -7.48
N HIS A 215 -9.32 17.50 -7.33
CA HIS A 215 -9.51 16.44 -8.32
C HIS A 215 -10.24 15.21 -7.71
N PRO A 216 -11.48 15.35 -7.22
CA PRO A 216 -12.16 14.29 -6.48
C PRO A 216 -12.22 12.98 -7.26
N GLY A 217 -11.78 11.87 -6.62
CA GLY A 217 -11.76 10.53 -7.20
C GLY A 217 -10.70 10.28 -8.26
N ALA A 218 -9.85 11.27 -8.58
CA ALA A 218 -8.78 11.09 -9.57
C ALA A 218 -7.68 10.12 -9.08
N ILE A 219 -7.50 10.01 -7.76
CA ILE A 219 -6.54 9.12 -7.13
C ILE A 219 -7.29 8.22 -6.15
N SER A 220 -7.49 6.98 -6.58
CA SER A 220 -8.09 5.89 -5.79
C SER A 220 -7.01 4.90 -5.42
N ASP A 221 -6.95 4.55 -4.16
CA ASP A 221 -6.00 3.60 -3.57
C ASP A 221 -6.67 2.25 -3.34
N LEU A 222 -6.03 1.19 -3.77
CA LEU A 222 -6.65 -0.11 -4.00
C LEU A 222 -5.77 -1.24 -3.47
N LEU A 223 -6.37 -2.33 -3.02
CA LEU A 223 -5.70 -3.62 -2.96
C LEU A 223 -5.83 -4.31 -4.31
N VAL A 224 -4.71 -4.49 -4.96
CA VAL A 224 -4.59 -5.08 -6.30
C VAL A 224 -3.87 -6.41 -6.20
N CYS A 225 -4.41 -7.44 -6.81
CA CYS A 225 -3.86 -8.78 -6.76
C CYS A 225 -3.63 -9.35 -8.16
N ARG A 226 -2.67 -10.25 -8.31
CA ARG A 226 -2.45 -10.99 -9.56
C ARG A 226 -3.66 -11.87 -9.85
N THR A 227 -4.21 -11.77 -11.04
CA THR A 227 -5.41 -12.52 -11.46
C THR A 227 -5.25 -14.02 -11.26
N GLU A 228 -4.06 -14.56 -11.57
CA GLU A 228 -3.76 -15.98 -11.36
C GLU A 228 -3.89 -16.40 -9.89
N PHE A 229 -3.40 -15.58 -8.97
CA PHE A 229 -3.48 -15.86 -7.53
C PHE A 229 -4.93 -15.78 -7.03
N VAL A 230 -5.67 -14.77 -7.47
CA VAL A 230 -7.11 -14.59 -7.15
C VAL A 230 -7.92 -15.81 -7.59
N LYS A 231 -7.71 -16.27 -8.84
CA LYS A 231 -8.42 -17.45 -9.39
C LYS A 231 -8.11 -18.73 -8.62
N LYS A 232 -6.86 -18.91 -8.18
CA LYS A 232 -6.43 -20.12 -7.47
C LYS A 232 -6.81 -20.13 -6.00
N ASN A 233 -6.91 -18.94 -5.38
CA ASN A 233 -7.03 -18.80 -3.93
C ASN A 233 -8.09 -17.75 -3.53
N PRO A 234 -9.32 -17.82 -4.10
CA PRO A 234 -10.34 -16.79 -3.82
C PRO A 234 -10.71 -16.71 -2.34
N ASP A 235 -10.72 -17.83 -1.62
CA ASP A 235 -11.03 -17.86 -0.18
C ASP A 235 -10.00 -17.10 0.65
N GLN A 236 -8.71 -17.17 0.30
CA GLN A 236 -7.67 -16.42 1.00
C GLN A 236 -7.80 -14.92 0.76
N ILE A 237 -8.09 -14.51 -0.48
CA ILE A 237 -8.35 -13.10 -0.80
C ILE A 237 -9.58 -12.58 -0.06
N GLN A 238 -10.68 -13.37 -0.01
CA GLN A 238 -11.88 -13.00 0.76
C GLN A 238 -11.55 -12.76 2.24
N LYS A 239 -10.76 -13.64 2.85
CA LYS A 239 -10.34 -13.50 4.25
C LYS A 239 -9.46 -12.26 4.46
N VAL A 240 -8.58 -11.92 3.51
CA VAL A 240 -7.78 -10.68 3.54
C VAL A 240 -8.67 -9.44 3.47
N VAL A 241 -9.67 -9.43 2.59
CA VAL A 241 -10.63 -8.33 2.47
C VAL A 241 -11.46 -8.18 3.76
N ASN A 242 -11.90 -9.30 4.35
CA ASN A 242 -12.58 -9.26 5.65
C ASN A 242 -11.68 -8.70 6.77
N ALA A 243 -10.40 -9.09 6.79
CA ALA A 243 -9.43 -8.58 7.77
C ALA A 243 -9.23 -7.05 7.64
N TRP A 244 -9.29 -6.50 6.42
CA TRP A 244 -9.26 -5.06 6.21
C TRP A 244 -10.44 -4.36 6.88
N PHE A 245 -11.69 -4.79 6.62
CA PHE A 245 -12.86 -4.17 7.22
C PHE A 245 -12.92 -4.38 8.74
N ALA A 246 -12.51 -5.55 9.24
CA ALA A 246 -12.34 -5.78 10.67
C ALA A 246 -11.30 -4.81 11.29
N THR A 247 -10.26 -4.47 10.54
CA THR A 247 -9.27 -3.46 10.96
C THR A 247 -9.88 -2.06 11.06
N LEU A 248 -10.63 -1.63 10.05
CA LEU A 248 -11.28 -0.32 10.07
C LEU A 248 -12.27 -0.21 11.24
N LYS A 249 -13.02 -1.28 11.50
CA LYS A 249 -13.92 -1.37 12.66
C LYS A 249 -13.16 -1.22 13.97
N LEU A 250 -12.02 -1.94 14.12
CA LEU A 250 -11.18 -1.86 15.32
C LEU A 250 -10.60 -0.45 15.51
N ILE A 251 -10.09 0.18 14.45
CA ILE A 251 -9.56 1.56 14.51
C ILE A 251 -10.64 2.52 15.02
N LYS A 252 -11.86 2.39 14.54
CA LYS A 252 -13.00 3.21 14.97
C LYS A 252 -13.40 2.94 16.42
N GLN A 253 -13.37 1.68 16.87
CA GLN A 253 -13.80 1.28 18.21
C GLN A 253 -12.72 1.51 19.29
N GLU A 254 -11.45 1.36 18.92
CA GLU A 254 -10.33 1.42 19.84
C GLU A 254 -9.24 2.40 19.36
N PRO A 255 -9.57 3.70 19.12
CA PRO A 255 -8.61 4.65 18.56
C PRO A 255 -7.36 4.83 19.44
N ALA A 256 -7.50 4.81 20.77
CA ALA A 256 -6.38 4.94 21.70
C ALA A 256 -5.39 3.75 21.60
N ALA A 257 -5.86 2.55 21.24
CA ALA A 257 -5.05 1.36 21.11
C ALA A 257 -4.46 1.17 19.70
N THR A 258 -4.98 1.87 18.70
CA THR A 258 -4.59 1.73 17.28
C THR A 258 -3.80 2.92 16.76
N LEU A 259 -4.08 4.15 17.23
CA LEU A 259 -3.36 5.35 16.80
C LEU A 259 -1.83 5.26 16.98
N PRO A 260 -1.28 4.75 18.10
CA PRO A 260 0.17 4.60 18.23
C PRO A 260 0.81 3.71 17.17
N ILE A 261 0.09 2.68 16.69
CA ILE A 261 0.56 1.77 15.65
C ILE A 261 0.63 2.50 14.30
N LEU A 262 -0.42 3.27 13.99
CA LEU A 262 -0.49 4.09 12.77
C LEU A 262 0.61 5.14 12.73
N VAL A 263 0.79 5.89 13.82
CA VAL A 263 1.84 6.90 13.98
C VAL A 263 3.23 6.28 13.85
N GLN A 264 3.49 5.15 14.52
CA GLN A 264 4.76 4.45 14.42
C GLN A 264 5.04 4.01 12.96
N ARG A 265 4.02 3.50 12.26
CA ARG A 265 4.16 3.07 10.86
C ARG A 265 4.43 4.26 9.93
N SER A 266 3.82 5.41 10.18
CA SER A 266 3.97 6.61 9.35
C SER A 266 5.36 7.25 9.45
N GLY A 267 6.09 7.00 10.53
CA GLY A 267 7.42 7.60 10.77
C GLY A 267 7.42 9.09 11.05
N VAL A 268 6.23 9.70 11.30
CA VAL A 268 6.06 11.13 11.61
C VAL A 268 5.47 11.32 13.01
N SER A 269 5.40 12.55 13.48
CA SER A 269 4.74 12.87 14.75
C SER A 269 3.21 12.67 14.68
N GLU A 270 2.57 12.45 15.82
CA GLU A 270 1.12 12.29 15.88
C GLU A 270 0.33 13.49 15.31
N PRO A 271 0.72 14.75 15.54
CA PRO A 271 0.06 15.90 14.88
C PRO A 271 0.17 15.87 13.35
N GLU A 272 1.34 15.49 12.80
CA GLU A 272 1.55 15.35 11.36
C GLU A 272 0.70 14.21 10.79
N PHE A 273 0.67 13.06 11.47
CA PHE A 273 -0.19 11.93 11.07
C PHE A 273 -1.67 12.33 11.00
N LYS A 274 -2.17 13.05 12.02
CA LYS A 274 -3.56 13.54 12.01
C LYS A 274 -3.85 14.54 10.88
N ALA A 275 -2.85 15.31 10.46
CA ALA A 275 -2.99 16.18 9.30
C ALA A 275 -3.11 15.38 8.00
N TYR A 276 -2.41 14.25 7.88
CA TYR A 276 -2.55 13.35 6.72
C TYR A 276 -3.90 12.63 6.70
N ASP A 277 -4.43 12.25 7.87
CA ASP A 277 -5.75 11.63 7.99
C ASP A 277 -6.84 12.55 7.40
N ALA A 278 -6.73 13.85 7.60
CA ALA A 278 -7.65 14.83 7.00
C ALA A 278 -7.57 14.90 5.45
N GLY A 279 -6.47 14.47 4.85
CA GLY A 279 -6.26 14.44 3.39
C GLY A 279 -6.43 13.05 2.77
N THR A 280 -6.96 12.07 3.52
CA THR A 280 -7.20 10.70 3.07
C THR A 280 -8.62 10.29 3.47
N THR A 281 -9.41 9.82 2.53
CA THR A 281 -10.77 9.35 2.81
C THR A 281 -10.85 7.84 2.69
N ILE A 282 -10.69 7.15 3.84
CA ILE A 282 -10.81 5.68 3.94
C ILE A 282 -12.21 5.26 3.54
N GLN A 283 -12.31 4.22 2.71
CA GLN A 283 -13.57 3.73 2.18
C GLN A 283 -14.17 2.62 3.05
N THR A 284 -15.36 2.85 3.56
CA THR A 284 -16.17 1.85 4.27
C THR A 284 -16.58 0.72 3.33
N LEU A 285 -17.09 -0.39 3.88
CA LEU A 285 -17.63 -1.49 3.07
C LEU A 285 -18.82 -1.04 2.19
N ALA A 286 -19.69 -0.18 2.72
CA ALA A 286 -20.83 0.35 1.98
C ALA A 286 -20.37 1.21 0.78
N GLU A 287 -19.38 2.07 0.99
CA GLU A 287 -18.78 2.88 -0.08
C GLU A 287 -18.04 2.01 -1.11
N ASN A 288 -17.29 1.00 -0.67
CA ASN A 288 -16.69 0.02 -1.58
C ASN A 288 -17.73 -0.60 -2.51
N ARG A 289 -18.82 -1.15 -1.94
CA ARG A 289 -19.92 -1.74 -2.73
C ARG A 289 -20.55 -0.77 -3.71
N GLN A 290 -20.61 0.53 -3.36
CA GLN A 290 -21.13 1.56 -4.27
C GLN A 290 -20.11 1.93 -5.36
N ASN A 291 -18.84 2.07 -5.00
CA ASN A 291 -17.79 2.54 -5.90
C ASN A 291 -17.42 1.50 -6.98
N PHE A 292 -17.64 0.21 -6.72
CA PHE A 292 -17.49 -0.85 -7.73
C PHE A 292 -18.65 -0.89 -8.75
N LYS A 293 -19.77 -0.15 -8.53
CA LYS A 293 -20.88 -0.10 -9.48
C LYS A 293 -20.62 0.91 -10.60
N PRO A 294 -21.19 0.69 -11.79
CA PRO A 294 -21.20 1.68 -12.86
C PRO A 294 -21.74 3.03 -12.39
N GLY A 295 -21.11 4.12 -12.84
CA GLY A 295 -21.46 5.49 -12.51
C GLY A 295 -20.94 6.47 -13.55
N THR A 296 -21.06 7.76 -13.28
CA THR A 296 -20.70 8.84 -14.20
C THR A 296 -19.68 9.83 -13.62
N THR A 297 -19.14 9.51 -12.44
CA THR A 297 -18.13 10.33 -11.73
C THR A 297 -16.88 9.53 -11.44
N MET A 298 -15.78 10.19 -11.14
CA MET A 298 -14.50 9.56 -10.82
C MET A 298 -14.52 8.72 -9.53
N THR A 299 -15.56 8.83 -8.71
CA THR A 299 -15.76 7.95 -7.53
C THR A 299 -16.25 6.56 -7.92
N SER A 300 -16.85 6.38 -9.11
CA SER A 300 -17.14 5.06 -9.66
C SER A 300 -15.88 4.47 -10.27
N LEU A 301 -15.36 3.38 -9.73
CA LEU A 301 -14.17 2.70 -10.25
C LEU A 301 -14.30 2.30 -11.73
N PRO A 302 -15.46 1.76 -12.22
CA PRO A 302 -15.63 1.50 -13.65
C PRO A 302 -15.49 2.75 -14.52
N TYR A 303 -16.08 3.87 -14.10
CA TYR A 303 -15.96 5.14 -14.82
C TYR A 303 -14.54 5.68 -14.75
N ALA A 304 -13.95 5.76 -13.55
CA ALA A 304 -12.58 6.23 -13.35
C ALA A 304 -11.56 5.42 -14.18
N SER A 305 -11.70 4.08 -14.21
CA SER A 305 -10.83 3.21 -15.01
C SER A 305 -10.85 3.55 -16.49
N GLN A 306 -12.03 3.85 -17.06
CA GLN A 306 -12.14 4.25 -18.47
C GLN A 306 -11.50 5.61 -18.71
N GLN A 307 -11.74 6.60 -17.83
CA GLN A 307 -11.18 7.94 -17.98
C GLN A 307 -9.65 7.92 -17.85
N ILE A 308 -9.13 7.23 -16.83
CA ILE A 308 -7.68 7.09 -16.59
C ILE A 308 -7.03 6.34 -17.76
N SER A 309 -7.60 5.22 -18.20
CA SER A 309 -7.08 4.46 -19.35
C SER A 309 -6.96 5.32 -20.61
N THR A 310 -7.93 6.19 -20.88
CA THR A 310 -7.88 7.13 -22.00
C THR A 310 -6.80 8.19 -21.78
N PHE A 311 -6.75 8.78 -20.59
CA PHE A 311 -5.79 9.82 -20.25
C PHE A 311 -4.34 9.34 -20.35
N LEU A 312 -4.02 8.14 -19.85
CA LEU A 312 -2.66 7.58 -19.89
C LEU A 312 -2.12 7.47 -21.33
N VAL A 313 -2.99 7.15 -22.29
CA VAL A 313 -2.60 7.14 -23.71
C VAL A 313 -2.38 8.56 -24.24
N GLU A 314 -3.29 9.49 -23.92
CA GLU A 314 -3.20 10.87 -24.36
C GLU A 314 -1.92 11.58 -23.91
N VAL A 315 -1.45 11.28 -22.69
CA VAL A 315 -0.22 11.91 -22.14
C VAL A 315 1.03 11.08 -22.36
N GLY A 316 0.94 9.94 -23.05
CA GLY A 316 2.07 9.09 -23.43
C GLY A 316 2.58 8.17 -22.31
N LEU A 317 1.86 8.02 -21.21
CA LEU A 317 2.18 7.07 -20.12
C LEU A 317 1.80 5.63 -20.51
N ALA A 318 0.91 5.43 -21.47
CA ALA A 318 0.63 4.14 -22.09
C ALA A 318 0.68 4.26 -23.62
N LYS A 319 1.22 3.25 -24.30
CA LYS A 319 1.31 3.22 -25.78
C LYS A 319 -0.05 2.95 -26.43
N THR A 320 -0.84 2.09 -25.80
CA THR A 320 -2.17 1.70 -26.28
C THR A 320 -3.13 1.61 -25.10
N LYS A 321 -4.42 1.74 -25.40
CA LYS A 321 -5.45 1.57 -24.37
C LYS A 321 -5.45 0.12 -23.89
N PRO A 322 -5.22 -0.14 -22.59
CA PRO A 322 -5.20 -1.49 -22.05
C PRO A 322 -6.60 -2.10 -22.01
N ASP A 323 -6.67 -3.43 -22.07
CA ASP A 323 -7.90 -4.16 -21.78
C ASP A 323 -8.09 -4.20 -20.24
N ILE A 324 -9.10 -3.50 -19.77
CA ILE A 324 -9.49 -3.40 -18.37
C ILE A 324 -10.80 -4.13 -18.05
N SER A 325 -11.26 -5.01 -18.95
CA SER A 325 -12.54 -5.72 -18.81
C SER A 325 -12.60 -6.60 -17.54
N ASN A 326 -11.46 -7.14 -17.12
CA ASN A 326 -11.33 -8.01 -15.93
C ASN A 326 -10.68 -7.29 -14.72
N LEU A 327 -10.51 -5.97 -14.78
CA LEU A 327 -9.80 -5.21 -13.75
C LEU A 327 -10.52 -5.25 -12.40
N LEU A 328 -11.83 -5.07 -12.38
CA LEU A 328 -12.60 -4.90 -11.15
C LEU A 328 -13.32 -6.18 -10.76
N ASN A 329 -13.02 -6.71 -9.58
CA ASN A 329 -13.68 -7.89 -9.03
C ASN A 329 -14.48 -7.53 -7.78
N ALA A 330 -15.73 -7.10 -7.96
CA ALA A 330 -16.63 -6.66 -6.89
C ALA A 330 -17.02 -7.80 -5.92
N SER A 331 -16.87 -9.08 -6.33
CA SER A 331 -17.36 -10.21 -5.53
C SER A 331 -16.78 -10.23 -4.12
N PHE A 332 -15.54 -9.76 -3.93
CA PHE A 332 -14.89 -9.75 -2.62
C PHE A 332 -15.48 -8.71 -1.67
N VAL A 333 -15.84 -7.53 -2.17
CA VAL A 333 -16.50 -6.51 -1.35
C VAL A 333 -17.99 -6.82 -1.15
N ASP A 334 -18.64 -7.44 -2.14
CA ASP A 334 -20.05 -7.87 -2.01
C ASP A 334 -20.20 -8.96 -0.95
N ASN A 335 -19.26 -9.91 -0.86
CA ASN A 335 -19.24 -11.01 0.10
C ASN A 335 -18.55 -10.67 1.44
N ALA A 336 -17.96 -9.48 1.56
CA ALA A 336 -17.25 -9.09 2.78
C ALA A 336 -18.19 -8.92 3.97
N LYS A 337 -17.65 -9.17 5.17
CA LYS A 337 -18.31 -9.00 6.46
C LYS A 337 -17.76 -7.76 7.17
N GLU A 338 -18.64 -7.05 7.91
CA GLU A 338 -18.25 -5.97 8.83
C GLU A 338 -18.02 -6.49 10.24
#